data_d331960aeb207e56f3d4a15c480e5dde
#
_entry.id   d331960aeb207e56f3d4a15c480e5dde
#
_cell.length_a   1.000
_cell.length_b   1.000
_cell.length_c   1.000
_cell.angle_alpha   90.00
_cell.angle_beta   90.00
_cell.angle_gamma   90.00
#
_symmetry.space_group_name_H-M   'P 1'
#
loop_
_entity.id
_entity.type
_entity.pdbx_description
1 polymer ?
#
loop_
_entity_poly.entity_id
_entity_poly.type
_entity_poly.pdbx_seq_one_letter_code
_entity_poly.pdbx_strand_id
1 'polypeptide(L)'
;MEDKKIKTSRASQTRDKIEVKKVWTPPNSLDAPPAPTGYRHQWIRSEILGQSDAKNVASSLREGWELVRADEYPESNYPTMHEGRYAGIIGVGGLLLARIPEEIALQIDAYYKKQNDAKEEAVENNLMKEQHPSMKFQKESNTRVTFGGTKK
;
A
#
# COMPACT_ATOMS: atom_id res chain seq x y z
N MET A 1 -44.61 44.77 23.30
CA MET A 1 -44.03 43.86 22.28
C MET A 1 -43.21 42.84 23.05
N GLU A 2 -43.77 41.64 23.18
CA GLU A 2 -43.13 40.57 23.94
C GLU A 2 -42.15 39.78 23.04
N ASP A 3 -40.87 39.78 23.42
CA ASP A 3 -39.84 39.00 22.75
C ASP A 3 -40.04 37.52 23.03
N LYS A 4 -40.51 36.79 22.03
CA LYS A 4 -40.62 35.32 22.05
C LYS A 4 -39.25 34.68 21.98
N LYS A 5 -38.68 34.34 23.13
CA LYS A 5 -37.45 33.53 23.24
C LYS A 5 -37.67 32.16 22.62
N ILE A 6 -37.07 31.94 21.45
CA ILE A 6 -37.05 30.65 20.75
C ILE A 6 -36.25 29.68 21.60
N LYS A 7 -36.93 28.70 22.21
CA LYS A 7 -36.27 27.60 22.93
C LYS A 7 -35.65 26.63 21.91
N THR A 8 -34.34 26.70 21.74
CA THR A 8 -33.58 25.70 20.99
C THR A 8 -33.70 24.32 21.66
N SER A 9 -33.96 23.29 20.84
CA SER A 9 -34.21 21.94 21.32
C SER A 9 -32.96 21.38 22.01
N ARG A 10 -33.14 20.62 23.10
CA ARG A 10 -32.07 19.95 23.86
C ARG A 10 -31.15 19.07 22.98
N ALA A 11 -31.64 18.58 21.86
CA ALA A 11 -30.87 17.75 20.93
C ALA A 11 -29.77 18.51 20.16
N SER A 12 -29.87 19.87 20.06
CA SER A 12 -28.85 20.68 19.41
C SER A 12 -27.66 21.05 20.32
N GLN A 13 -27.87 20.96 21.65
CA GLN A 13 -26.85 21.33 22.64
C GLN A 13 -25.87 20.15 22.98
N THR A 14 -26.23 18.93 22.63
CA THR A 14 -25.42 17.73 23.00
C THR A 14 -24.44 17.31 21.90
N ARG A 15 -24.32 18.08 20.81
CA ARG A 15 -23.26 17.90 19.81
C ARG A 15 -22.07 18.81 20.09
N ASP A 16 -21.63 18.89 21.32
CA ASP A 16 -20.27 19.31 21.59
C ASP A 16 -19.35 18.30 20.90
N LYS A 17 -18.49 18.85 20.04
CA LYS A 17 -17.51 18.10 19.27
C LYS A 17 -16.80 17.15 20.23
N ILE A 18 -17.08 15.86 20.12
CA ILE A 18 -16.25 14.83 20.74
C ILE A 18 -14.90 14.98 20.04
N GLU A 19 -13.99 15.72 20.66
CA GLU A 19 -12.58 15.69 20.27
C GLU A 19 -12.11 14.27 20.50
N VAL A 20 -12.11 13.49 19.42
CA VAL A 20 -11.52 12.15 19.41
C VAL A 20 -10.06 12.38 19.78
N LYS A 21 -9.68 12.10 21.02
CA LYS A 21 -8.29 12.15 21.47
C LYS A 21 -7.51 11.27 20.50
N LYS A 22 -6.66 11.93 19.68
CA LYS A 22 -5.81 11.23 18.72
C LYS A 22 -4.90 10.31 19.54
N VAL A 23 -5.19 9.01 19.51
CA VAL A 23 -4.37 8.00 20.17
C VAL A 23 -3.01 8.02 19.48
N TRP A 24 -1.93 8.21 20.25
CA TRP A 24 -0.58 8.14 19.70
C TRP A 24 -0.34 6.74 19.10
N THR A 25 0.05 6.71 17.84
CA THR A 25 0.51 5.50 17.15
C THR A 25 1.97 5.73 16.74
N PRO A 26 2.84 4.72 16.84
CA PRO A 26 4.22 4.87 16.38
C PRO A 26 4.23 5.22 14.88
N PRO A 27 5.08 6.18 14.47
CA PRO A 27 5.19 6.54 13.06
C PRO A 27 5.68 5.34 12.25
N ASN A 28 5.11 5.14 11.07
CA ASN A 28 5.58 4.13 10.15
C ASN A 28 6.83 4.64 9.43
N SER A 29 7.90 3.86 9.41
CA SER A 29 9.14 4.23 8.73
C SER A 29 8.98 4.33 7.20
N LEU A 30 7.91 3.74 6.65
CA LEU A 30 7.59 3.77 5.23
C LEU A 30 6.43 4.73 4.91
N ASP A 31 6.20 5.72 5.77
CA ASP A 31 5.24 6.77 5.45
C ASP A 31 5.66 7.50 4.16
N ALA A 32 4.71 7.58 3.23
CA ALA A 32 4.91 8.24 1.94
C ALA A 32 3.92 9.41 1.79
N PRO A 33 4.27 10.45 1.02
CA PRO A 33 3.32 11.47 0.66
C PRO A 33 2.12 10.87 -0.07
N PRO A 34 0.93 11.50 0.00
CA PRO A 34 -0.21 11.05 -0.79
C PRO A 34 0.13 11.13 -2.28
N ALA A 35 -0.23 10.09 -3.03
CA ALA A 35 -0.04 10.09 -4.47
C ALA A 35 -0.92 11.17 -5.12
N PRO A 36 -0.44 11.86 -6.17
CA PRO A 36 -1.28 12.74 -6.98
C PRO A 36 -2.46 11.97 -7.57
N THR A 37 -3.56 12.70 -7.84
CA THR A 37 -4.75 12.09 -8.44
C THR A 37 -4.42 11.37 -9.74
N GLY A 38 -4.82 10.12 -9.87
CA GLY A 38 -4.54 9.28 -11.03
C GLY A 38 -3.17 8.59 -11.02
N TYR A 39 -2.43 8.68 -9.92
CA TYR A 39 -1.15 8.00 -9.74
C TYR A 39 -1.18 7.09 -8.53
N ARG A 40 -0.35 6.03 -8.59
CA ARG A 40 -0.08 5.11 -7.48
C ARG A 40 1.38 5.22 -7.07
N HIS A 41 1.64 5.29 -5.77
CA HIS A 41 2.99 5.21 -5.21
C HIS A 41 3.36 3.78 -4.86
N GLN A 42 4.65 3.45 -5.03
CA GLN A 42 5.24 2.19 -4.61
C GLN A 42 6.69 2.38 -4.17
N TRP A 43 7.12 1.62 -3.17
CA TRP A 43 8.50 1.55 -2.76
C TRP A 43 9.25 0.54 -3.64
N ILE A 44 10.34 0.99 -4.28
CA ILE A 44 11.21 0.18 -5.13
C ILE A 44 12.53 -0.04 -4.39
N ARG A 45 12.97 -1.27 -4.29
CA ARG A 45 14.24 -1.60 -3.68
C ARG A 45 15.40 -1.17 -4.57
N SER A 46 16.31 -0.37 -4.01
CA SER A 46 17.56 0.10 -4.65
C SER A 46 18.81 -0.54 -4.08
N GLU A 47 18.70 -1.15 -2.89
CA GLU A 47 19.84 -1.70 -2.17
C GLU A 47 19.47 -2.98 -1.41
N ILE A 48 20.39 -3.94 -1.37
CA ILE A 48 20.30 -5.18 -0.59
C ILE A 48 21.60 -5.33 0.20
N LEU A 49 21.51 -5.37 1.54
CA LEU A 49 22.67 -5.57 2.42
C LEU A 49 23.88 -4.66 2.11
N GLY A 50 23.62 -3.39 1.81
CA GLY A 50 24.67 -2.42 1.47
C GLY A 50 25.16 -2.50 0.02
N GLN A 51 24.57 -3.36 -0.82
CA GLN A 51 24.91 -3.49 -2.23
C GLN A 51 23.79 -2.91 -3.12
N SER A 52 24.18 -2.12 -4.12
CA SER A 52 23.23 -1.53 -5.08
C SER A 52 22.53 -2.58 -5.92
N ASP A 53 21.19 -2.56 -5.92
CA ASP A 53 20.33 -3.37 -6.80
C ASP A 53 19.89 -2.57 -8.03
N ALA A 54 20.86 -2.18 -8.82
CA ALA A 54 20.63 -1.41 -10.03
C ALA A 54 19.72 -2.13 -11.05
N LYS A 55 19.72 -3.47 -11.04
CA LYS A 55 18.88 -4.28 -11.91
C LYS A 55 17.40 -4.09 -11.60
N ASN A 56 17.03 -4.13 -10.32
CA ASN A 56 15.66 -3.97 -9.88
C ASN A 56 15.13 -2.57 -10.23
N VAL A 57 15.91 -1.52 -9.94
CA VAL A 57 15.53 -0.15 -10.27
C VAL A 57 15.39 0.03 -11.79
N ALA A 58 16.33 -0.48 -12.58
CA ALA A 58 16.27 -0.39 -14.04
C ALA A 58 15.06 -1.14 -14.62
N SER A 59 14.67 -2.27 -14.04
CA SER A 59 13.45 -3.00 -14.45
C SER A 59 12.21 -2.14 -14.19
N SER A 60 12.07 -1.61 -12.99
CA SER A 60 10.92 -0.78 -12.62
C SER A 60 10.81 0.48 -13.50
N LEU A 61 11.93 1.14 -13.80
CA LEU A 61 11.94 2.29 -14.71
C LEU A 61 11.48 1.92 -16.13
N ARG A 62 11.81 0.72 -16.61
CA ARG A 62 11.34 0.22 -17.92
C ARG A 62 9.86 -0.13 -17.93
N GLU A 63 9.30 -0.51 -16.79
CA GLU A 63 7.88 -0.75 -16.60
C GLU A 63 7.05 0.54 -16.56
N GLY A 64 7.72 1.70 -16.50
CA GLY A 64 7.08 3.01 -16.52
C GLY A 64 7.00 3.67 -15.14
N TRP A 65 7.68 3.12 -14.11
CA TRP A 65 7.79 3.79 -12.82
C TRP A 65 8.71 5.00 -12.90
N GLU A 66 8.30 6.10 -12.29
CA GLU A 66 9.07 7.33 -12.14
C GLU A 66 9.44 7.54 -10.68
N LEU A 67 10.71 7.88 -10.41
CA LEU A 67 11.18 8.16 -9.06
C LEU A 67 10.64 9.51 -8.57
N VAL A 68 10.13 9.54 -7.34
CA VAL A 68 9.53 10.74 -6.74
C VAL A 68 10.59 11.57 -6.06
N ARG A 69 10.67 12.86 -6.42
CA ARG A 69 11.62 13.80 -5.85
C ARG A 69 11.05 14.47 -4.61
N ALA A 70 11.92 14.75 -3.65
CA ALA A 70 11.55 15.48 -2.44
C ALA A 70 11.10 16.91 -2.73
N ASP A 71 11.62 17.53 -3.80
CA ASP A 71 11.28 18.88 -4.23
C ASP A 71 9.80 19.03 -4.59
N GLU A 72 9.13 17.92 -4.93
CA GLU A 72 7.70 17.91 -5.25
C GLU A 72 6.80 18.04 -4.01
N TYR A 73 7.37 17.79 -2.81
CA TYR A 73 6.67 17.83 -1.53
C TYR A 73 7.40 18.70 -0.49
N PRO A 74 7.56 20.01 -0.74
CA PRO A 74 8.37 20.89 0.10
C PRO A 74 7.84 21.07 1.52
N GLU A 75 6.53 20.87 1.73
CA GLU A 75 5.92 21.02 3.05
C GLU A 75 6.12 19.80 3.96
N SER A 76 6.70 18.74 3.44
CA SER A 76 6.80 17.44 4.12
C SER A 76 8.27 17.07 4.34
N ASN A 77 8.61 16.72 5.57
CA ASN A 77 9.96 16.30 5.93
C ASN A 77 10.14 14.78 5.73
N TYR A 78 10.00 14.31 4.49
CA TYR A 78 10.24 12.91 4.18
C TYR A 78 11.75 12.62 4.09
N PRO A 79 12.18 11.41 4.49
CA PRO A 79 13.57 11.01 4.34
C PRO A 79 13.98 11.02 2.87
N THR A 80 15.10 11.68 2.58
CA THR A 80 15.59 11.91 1.23
C THR A 80 16.99 11.34 1.10
N MET A 81 17.32 10.77 -0.04
CA MET A 81 18.68 10.35 -0.34
C MET A 81 19.54 11.59 -0.60
N HIS A 82 20.61 11.76 0.19
CA HIS A 82 21.49 12.95 0.10
C HIS A 82 22.66 12.73 -0.85
N GLU A 83 23.08 11.47 -1.05
CA GLU A 83 24.29 11.15 -1.80
C GLU A 83 24.01 10.09 -2.88
N GLY A 84 24.89 10.03 -3.87
CA GLY A 84 24.90 9.04 -4.90
C GLY A 84 23.94 9.33 -6.06
N ARG A 85 23.65 8.27 -6.83
CA ARG A 85 22.87 8.34 -8.08
C ARG A 85 21.41 8.79 -7.87
N TYR A 86 20.88 8.60 -6.68
CA TYR A 86 19.49 8.88 -6.35
C TYR A 86 19.33 10.07 -5.40
N ALA A 87 20.32 10.99 -5.39
CA ALA A 87 20.25 12.20 -4.60
C ALA A 87 18.99 13.02 -4.94
N GLY A 88 18.30 13.51 -3.91
CA GLY A 88 17.06 14.27 -4.06
C GLY A 88 15.80 13.42 -4.24
N ILE A 89 15.91 12.10 -4.30
CA ILE A 89 14.77 11.18 -4.34
C ILE A 89 14.32 10.83 -2.91
N ILE A 90 13.02 10.72 -2.69
CA ILE A 90 12.49 10.23 -1.42
C ILE A 90 12.87 8.76 -1.27
N GLY A 91 13.59 8.44 -0.20
CA GLY A 91 14.07 7.09 0.03
C GLY A 91 14.44 6.81 1.47
N VAL A 92 14.26 5.58 1.90
CA VAL A 92 14.55 5.11 3.26
C VAL A 92 15.02 3.65 3.26
N GLY A 93 16.11 3.37 3.97
CA GLY A 93 16.57 1.99 4.19
C GLY A 93 16.81 1.16 2.92
N GLY A 94 17.34 1.78 1.85
CA GLY A 94 17.56 1.10 0.57
C GLY A 94 16.31 0.96 -0.31
N LEU A 95 15.24 1.67 0.03
CA LEU A 95 14.02 1.78 -0.78
C LEU A 95 13.89 3.19 -1.35
N LEU A 96 13.43 3.31 -2.58
CA LEU A 96 13.12 4.56 -3.26
C LEU A 96 11.62 4.64 -3.54
N LEU A 97 11.04 5.81 -3.33
CA LEU A 97 9.65 6.05 -3.67
C LEU A 97 9.52 6.29 -5.17
N ALA A 98 8.59 5.59 -5.79
CA ALA A 98 8.25 5.74 -7.19
C ALA A 98 6.76 5.89 -7.39
N ARG A 99 6.36 6.47 -8.51
CA ARG A 99 4.97 6.63 -8.93
C ARG A 99 4.76 6.09 -10.33
N ILE A 100 3.54 5.69 -10.62
CA ILE A 100 3.10 5.28 -11.95
C ILE A 100 1.64 5.72 -12.15
N PRO A 101 1.18 6.04 -13.38
CA PRO A 101 -0.23 6.24 -13.65
C PRO A 101 -1.06 5.01 -13.23
N GLU A 102 -2.18 5.24 -12.54
CA GLU A 102 -3.03 4.16 -11.99
C GLU A 102 -3.51 3.18 -13.07
N GLU A 103 -3.77 3.70 -14.28
CA GLU A 103 -4.18 2.85 -15.42
C GLU A 103 -3.11 1.82 -15.79
N ILE A 104 -1.84 2.21 -15.80
CA ILE A 104 -0.73 1.31 -16.10
C ILE A 104 -0.53 0.33 -14.95
N ALA A 105 -0.62 0.79 -13.70
CA ALA A 105 -0.53 -0.06 -12.52
C ALA A 105 -1.58 -1.19 -12.56
N LEU A 106 -2.83 -0.87 -12.92
CA LEU A 106 -3.90 -1.85 -13.07
C LEU A 106 -3.63 -2.87 -14.19
N GLN A 107 -3.02 -2.44 -15.29
CA GLN A 107 -2.63 -3.36 -16.37
C GLN A 107 -1.51 -4.30 -15.93
N ILE A 108 -0.52 -3.81 -15.19
CA ILE A 108 0.56 -4.61 -14.62
C ILE A 108 -0.02 -5.64 -13.64
N ASP A 109 -0.90 -5.22 -12.72
CA ASP A 109 -1.56 -6.11 -11.77
C ASP A 109 -2.37 -7.21 -12.49
N ALA A 110 -3.13 -6.85 -13.51
CA ALA A 110 -3.92 -7.80 -14.30
C ALA A 110 -3.03 -8.81 -15.05
N TYR A 111 -1.91 -8.36 -15.59
CA TYR A 111 -0.95 -9.22 -16.27
C TYR A 111 -0.33 -10.27 -15.33
N TYR A 112 0.17 -9.83 -14.17
CA TYR A 112 0.75 -10.74 -13.20
C TYR A 112 -0.29 -11.68 -12.58
N LYS A 113 -1.50 -11.17 -12.32
CA LYS A 113 -2.59 -12.02 -11.86
C LYS A 113 -2.89 -13.14 -12.85
N LYS A 114 -3.04 -12.81 -14.14
CA LYS A 114 -3.27 -13.83 -15.19
C LYS A 114 -2.15 -14.86 -15.26
N GLN A 115 -0.89 -14.42 -15.11
CA GLN A 115 0.25 -15.34 -15.09
C GLN A 115 0.21 -16.28 -13.87
N ASN A 116 -0.14 -15.75 -12.70
CA ASN A 116 -0.21 -16.53 -11.47
C ASN A 116 -1.37 -17.54 -11.54
N ASP A 117 -2.54 -17.12 -12.00
CA ASP A 117 -3.69 -18.00 -12.19
C ASP A 117 -3.36 -19.15 -13.15
N ALA A 118 -2.66 -18.88 -14.25
CA ALA A 118 -2.23 -19.92 -15.19
C ALA A 118 -1.20 -20.89 -14.58
N LYS A 119 -0.29 -20.40 -13.72
CA LYS A 119 0.67 -21.25 -13.01
C LYS A 119 -0.02 -22.12 -11.96
N GLU A 120 -0.97 -21.55 -11.21
CA GLU A 120 -1.77 -22.32 -10.23
C GLU A 120 -2.56 -23.43 -10.92
N GLU A 121 -3.24 -23.13 -12.02
CA GLU A 121 -3.97 -24.11 -12.82
C GLU A 121 -3.03 -25.21 -13.34
N ALA A 122 -1.84 -24.87 -13.82
CA ALA A 122 -0.86 -25.84 -14.29
C ALA A 122 -0.41 -26.77 -13.15
N VAL A 123 -0.15 -26.24 -11.97
CA VAL A 123 0.23 -27.02 -10.78
C VAL A 123 -0.93 -27.94 -10.35
N GLU A 124 -2.17 -27.44 -10.30
CA GLU A 124 -3.34 -28.25 -9.96
C GLU A 124 -3.55 -29.39 -10.97
N ASN A 125 -3.43 -29.09 -12.26
CA ASN A 125 -3.53 -30.11 -13.30
C ASN A 125 -2.44 -31.19 -13.19
N ASN A 126 -1.21 -30.81 -12.84
CA ASN A 126 -0.12 -31.75 -12.64
C ASN A 126 -0.36 -32.62 -11.38
N LEU A 127 -0.78 -32.02 -10.28
CA LEU A 127 -1.14 -32.73 -9.06
C LEU A 127 -2.28 -33.73 -9.30
N MET A 128 -3.29 -33.34 -10.07
CA MET A 128 -4.40 -34.26 -10.42
C MET A 128 -3.96 -35.41 -11.31
N LYS A 129 -3.00 -35.18 -12.22
CA LYS A 129 -2.45 -36.26 -13.08
C LYS A 129 -1.58 -37.25 -12.31
N GLU A 130 -0.88 -36.77 -11.29
CA GLU A 130 0.00 -37.60 -10.46
C GLU A 130 -0.72 -38.26 -9.28
N GLN A 131 -2.03 -38.04 -9.12
CA GLN A 131 -2.81 -38.66 -8.07
C GLN A 131 -2.80 -40.19 -8.18
N HIS A 132 -2.32 -40.84 -7.13
CA HIS A 132 -2.46 -42.29 -7.00
C HIS A 132 -3.83 -42.64 -6.39
N PRO A 133 -4.51 -43.71 -6.82
CA PRO A 133 -5.83 -44.11 -6.29
C PRO A 133 -5.90 -44.27 -4.77
N SER A 134 -4.74 -44.59 -4.15
CA SER A 134 -4.64 -44.77 -2.69
C SER A 134 -4.34 -43.47 -1.90
N MET A 135 -4.00 -42.37 -2.59
CA MET A 135 -3.68 -41.08 -1.96
C MET A 135 -4.38 -39.96 -2.76
N LYS A 136 -5.60 -39.65 -2.37
CA LYS A 136 -6.31 -38.51 -2.93
C LYS A 136 -5.84 -37.23 -2.28
N PHE A 137 -5.32 -36.28 -3.05
CA PHE A 137 -5.05 -34.92 -2.59
C PHE A 137 -6.39 -34.18 -2.42
N GLN A 138 -6.64 -33.67 -1.22
CA GLN A 138 -7.73 -32.72 -0.96
C GLN A 138 -7.11 -31.34 -0.72
N LYS A 139 -7.50 -30.36 -1.51
CA LYS A 139 -7.12 -28.97 -1.29
C LYS A 139 -8.17 -28.32 -0.39
N GLU A 140 -7.86 -28.10 0.86
CA GLU A 140 -8.67 -27.27 1.75
C GLU A 140 -8.00 -25.93 1.92
N SER A 141 -8.69 -24.86 1.51
CA SER A 141 -8.28 -23.49 1.79
C SER A 141 -9.16 -22.90 2.89
N ASN A 142 -8.72 -23.00 4.13
CA ASN A 142 -9.42 -22.45 5.28
C ASN A 142 -8.81 -21.09 5.67
N THR A 143 -9.43 -20.01 5.18
CA THR A 143 -9.08 -18.65 5.64
C THR A 143 -10.07 -18.22 6.71
N ARG A 144 -9.64 -18.21 7.96
CA ARG A 144 -10.44 -17.72 9.07
C ARG A 144 -9.93 -16.36 9.52
N VAL A 145 -10.63 -15.29 9.15
CA VAL A 145 -10.39 -13.95 9.71
C VAL A 145 -11.25 -13.81 10.96
N THR A 146 -10.62 -13.82 12.13
CA THR A 146 -11.31 -13.56 13.38
C THR A 146 -11.14 -12.09 13.72
N PHE A 147 -12.15 -11.27 13.47
CA PHE A 147 -12.21 -9.93 14.06
C PHE A 147 -12.50 -10.10 15.54
N GLY A 148 -11.63 -9.59 16.39
CA GLY A 148 -11.79 -9.62 17.84
C GLY A 148 -13.08 -8.91 18.24
N GLY A 149 -14.12 -9.70 18.49
CA GLY A 149 -15.36 -9.21 19.08
C GLY A 149 -15.10 -8.87 20.54
N THR A 150 -15.21 -7.60 20.89
CA THR A 150 -15.25 -7.16 22.29
C THR A 150 -16.48 -7.76 22.95
N LYS A 151 -16.29 -8.76 23.79
CA LYS A 151 -17.36 -9.19 24.71
C LYS A 151 -17.54 -8.12 25.76
N LYS A 152 -18.78 -7.63 25.90
CA LYS A 152 -19.25 -6.89 27.05
C LYS A 152 -19.16 -7.75 28.33
#